data_a356e742910a87f6266e3f3a565096e1
#
_entry.id   a356e742910a87f6266e3f3a565096e1
#
_cell.length_a   1.000
_cell.length_b   1.000
_cell.length_c   1.000
_cell.angle_alpha   90.00
_cell.angle_beta   90.00
_cell.angle_gamma   90.00
#
_symmetry.space_group_name_H-M   'P 1'
#
loop_
_entity.id
_entity.type
_entity.pdbx_description
1 polymer ?
#
loop_
_entity_poly.entity_id
_entity_poly.type
_entity_poly.pdbx_seq_one_letter_code
_entity_poly.pdbx_strand_id
1 'polypeptide(L)'
;FKSIICNRPDGEDPGQPNFVEIKAEAKKYNIDVVYLPVVSRKITDEDAEKFKVKLRELPAPLLAYCRTGTRSITLWSLGQASKHRKPSEILKMTKAAGYDMSSVVRRIVNGGKTPTDVAGITHDVVIIGAGAAGIAVASSLLKRKKDLDVAIIDPAEIHYYQPGWTMVGAGVFAPEQTVKTIASLIPKQAKWIKAAVAAFEPDNNAIILNGCRVVHYKHLIVCPGLKLDWKQIEGLEETLGKNGVTSNYRYDLASYTWDLVQNLRSGKAVFCQPPMPIKCAGAPQKAMYMSADHWFRSGTIKKIDIEF
;
A
#
# COMPACT_ATOMS: atom_id res chain seq x y z
N PHE A 1 6.66 -29.43 17.99
CA PHE A 1 7.32 -28.40 18.81
C PHE A 1 7.88 -29.01 20.06
N LYS A 2 8.96 -28.42 20.61
CA LYS A 2 9.54 -28.81 21.91
C LYS A 2 9.19 -27.77 22.99
N SER A 3 8.81 -26.55 22.58
CA SER A 3 8.40 -25.51 23.51
C SER A 3 7.33 -24.58 22.93
N ILE A 4 6.59 -23.92 23.82
CA ILE A 4 5.52 -22.99 23.50
C ILE A 4 5.66 -21.71 24.33
N ILE A 5 5.54 -20.54 23.68
CA ILE A 5 5.36 -19.25 24.37
C ILE A 5 3.92 -18.78 24.12
N CYS A 6 3.16 -18.63 25.20
CA CYS A 6 1.81 -18.09 25.17
C CYS A 6 1.88 -16.57 25.38
N ASN A 7 1.60 -15.80 24.31
CA ASN A 7 1.48 -14.34 24.37
C ASN A 7 0.03 -13.86 24.50
N ARG A 8 -0.92 -14.78 24.60
CA ARG A 8 -2.33 -14.47 24.76
C ARG A 8 -2.68 -14.38 26.23
N PRO A 9 -3.22 -13.25 26.73
CA PRO A 9 -3.80 -13.19 28.08
C PRO A 9 -4.97 -14.16 28.23
N ASP A 10 -5.14 -14.68 29.43
CA ASP A 10 -6.32 -15.47 29.76
C ASP A 10 -7.58 -14.59 29.76
N GLY A 11 -8.73 -15.17 29.41
CA GLY A 11 -10.02 -14.49 29.46
C GLY A 11 -10.29 -13.46 28.36
N GLU A 12 -9.56 -13.48 27.24
CA GLU A 12 -9.85 -12.59 26.10
C GLU A 12 -11.13 -12.95 25.33
N ASP A 13 -11.47 -14.23 25.29
CA ASP A 13 -12.67 -14.72 24.59
C ASP A 13 -13.41 -15.75 25.46
N PRO A 14 -14.77 -15.82 25.36
CA PRO A 14 -15.54 -16.91 25.95
C PRO A 14 -15.06 -18.26 25.40
N GLY A 15 -14.86 -19.23 26.32
CA GLY A 15 -14.40 -20.58 25.94
C GLY A 15 -12.92 -20.70 25.59
N GLN A 16 -12.12 -19.66 25.78
CA GLN A 16 -10.68 -19.75 25.64
C GLN A 16 -10.08 -20.64 26.75
N PRO A 17 -9.31 -21.70 26.41
CA PRO A 17 -8.54 -22.42 27.40
C PRO A 17 -7.57 -21.48 28.11
N ASN A 18 -7.52 -21.53 29.43
CA ASN A 18 -6.57 -20.75 30.21
C ASN A 18 -5.15 -21.34 30.13
N PHE A 19 -4.15 -20.54 30.52
CA PHE A 19 -2.76 -20.97 30.46
C PHE A 19 -2.47 -22.23 31.25
N VAL A 20 -3.13 -22.43 32.40
CA VAL A 20 -2.93 -23.64 33.27
C VAL A 20 -3.40 -24.89 32.53
N GLU A 21 -4.53 -24.84 31.86
CA GLU A 21 -5.05 -25.96 31.06
C GLU A 21 -4.10 -26.29 29.89
N ILE A 22 -3.62 -25.28 29.17
CA ILE A 22 -2.66 -25.45 28.07
C ILE A 22 -1.36 -26.06 28.58
N LYS A 23 -0.86 -25.59 29.74
CA LYS A 23 0.35 -26.12 30.37
C LYS A 23 0.19 -27.59 30.80
N ALA A 24 -0.98 -27.93 31.36
CA ALA A 24 -1.28 -29.30 31.76
C ALA A 24 -1.34 -30.25 30.56
N GLU A 25 -1.96 -29.82 29.47
CA GLU A 25 -2.02 -30.60 28.23
C GLU A 25 -0.64 -30.76 27.56
N ALA A 26 0.14 -29.69 27.45
CA ALA A 26 1.47 -29.71 26.87
C ALA A 26 2.44 -30.64 27.61
N LYS A 27 2.29 -30.73 28.92
CA LYS A 27 3.10 -31.63 29.78
C LYS A 27 2.95 -33.12 29.40
N LYS A 28 1.79 -33.53 28.89
CA LYS A 28 1.55 -34.91 28.42
C LYS A 28 2.44 -35.27 27.23
N TYR A 29 2.90 -34.27 26.51
CA TYR A 29 3.73 -34.41 25.30
C TYR A 29 5.18 -33.99 25.51
N ASN A 30 5.60 -33.76 26.77
CA ASN A 30 6.92 -33.27 27.14
C ASN A 30 7.28 -31.94 26.42
N ILE A 31 6.32 -31.01 26.34
CA ILE A 31 6.48 -29.70 25.75
C ILE A 31 6.62 -28.65 26.86
N ASP A 32 7.69 -27.87 26.85
CA ASP A 32 7.88 -26.75 27.75
C ASP A 32 6.97 -25.59 27.41
N VAL A 33 6.28 -25.00 28.38
CA VAL A 33 5.35 -23.87 28.12
C VAL A 33 5.68 -22.70 29.03
N VAL A 34 5.77 -21.51 28.43
CA VAL A 34 6.01 -20.25 29.14
C VAL A 34 4.88 -19.27 28.88
N TYR A 35 4.42 -18.61 29.95
CA TYR A 35 3.40 -17.56 29.89
C TYR A 35 4.03 -16.18 29.84
N LEU A 36 3.90 -15.49 28.69
CA LEU A 36 4.33 -14.11 28.48
C LEU A 36 3.18 -13.32 27.84
N PRO A 37 2.09 -13.08 28.60
CA PRO A 37 0.91 -12.42 28.07
C PRO A 37 1.20 -10.95 27.74
N VAL A 38 0.75 -10.49 26.59
CA VAL A 38 0.85 -9.09 26.17
C VAL A 38 -0.47 -8.61 25.60
N VAL A 39 -0.82 -7.36 25.91
CA VAL A 39 -2.02 -6.71 25.39
C VAL A 39 -1.68 -6.03 24.06
N SER A 40 -2.56 -6.21 23.06
CA SER A 40 -2.42 -5.54 21.77
C SER A 40 -2.24 -4.03 21.95
N ARG A 41 -1.34 -3.41 21.16
CA ARG A 41 -0.99 -1.98 21.19
C ARG A 41 -0.32 -1.49 22.49
N LYS A 42 -0.11 -2.35 23.51
CA LYS A 42 0.54 -2.00 24.77
C LYS A 42 1.83 -2.80 25.01
N ILE A 43 2.41 -3.37 23.96
CA ILE A 43 3.66 -4.12 24.05
C ILE A 43 4.80 -3.17 24.43
N THR A 44 5.41 -3.43 25.60
CA THR A 44 6.52 -2.62 26.13
C THR A 44 7.88 -3.10 25.60
N ASP A 45 8.92 -2.33 25.86
CA ASP A 45 10.31 -2.73 25.54
C ASP A 45 10.76 -3.91 26.43
N GLU A 46 10.24 -3.95 27.66
CA GLU A 46 10.48 -5.05 28.61
C GLU A 46 9.84 -6.35 28.11
N ASP A 47 8.62 -6.30 27.55
CA ASP A 47 7.97 -7.49 26.97
C ASP A 47 8.79 -8.05 25.80
N ALA A 48 9.31 -7.17 24.94
CA ALA A 48 10.16 -7.58 23.82
C ALA A 48 11.48 -8.22 24.30
N GLU A 49 12.08 -7.69 25.34
CA GLU A 49 13.31 -8.25 25.92
C GLU A 49 13.06 -9.62 26.61
N LYS A 50 12.00 -9.73 27.42
CA LYS A 50 11.59 -11.01 28.03
C LYS A 50 11.35 -12.08 26.96
N PHE A 51 10.64 -11.73 25.90
CA PHE A 51 10.38 -12.64 24.79
C PHE A 51 11.67 -13.07 24.09
N LYS A 52 12.59 -12.13 23.84
CA LYS A 52 13.89 -12.39 23.22
C LYS A 52 14.74 -13.35 24.07
N VAL A 53 14.73 -13.18 25.39
CA VAL A 53 15.43 -14.08 26.31
C VAL A 53 14.84 -15.49 26.24
N LYS A 54 13.51 -15.63 26.31
CA LYS A 54 12.84 -16.94 26.25
C LYS A 54 13.03 -17.65 24.90
N LEU A 55 13.13 -16.91 23.79
CA LEU A 55 13.49 -17.50 22.48
C LEU A 55 14.88 -18.14 22.44
N ARG A 56 15.78 -17.76 23.35
CA ARG A 56 17.15 -18.34 23.43
C ARG A 56 17.22 -19.51 24.39
N GLU A 57 16.44 -19.45 25.47
CA GLU A 57 16.49 -20.43 26.56
C GLU A 57 15.69 -21.69 26.24
N LEU A 58 14.59 -21.55 25.51
CA LEU A 58 13.66 -22.63 25.25
C LEU A 58 14.12 -23.53 24.10
N PRO A 59 13.87 -24.85 24.19
CA PRO A 59 14.25 -25.80 23.16
C PRO A 59 13.48 -25.60 21.85
N ALA A 60 14.19 -25.68 20.73
CA ALA A 60 13.60 -25.62 19.38
C ALA A 60 13.15 -27.02 18.89
N PRO A 61 12.16 -27.13 18.01
CA PRO A 61 11.32 -26.05 17.42
C PRO A 61 10.32 -25.46 18.42
N LEU A 62 10.23 -24.13 18.43
CA LEU A 62 9.39 -23.36 19.33
C LEU A 62 8.17 -22.79 18.62
N LEU A 63 7.01 -22.83 19.25
CA LEU A 63 5.78 -22.16 18.83
C LEU A 63 5.53 -20.96 19.73
N ALA A 64 5.43 -19.76 19.18
CA ALA A 64 4.90 -18.59 19.88
C ALA A 64 3.51 -18.27 19.33
N TYR A 65 2.52 -18.15 20.22
CA TYR A 65 1.15 -17.88 19.78
C TYR A 65 0.47 -16.78 20.59
N CYS A 66 -0.49 -16.14 19.95
CA CYS A 66 -1.52 -15.30 20.55
C CYS A 66 -2.85 -15.58 19.84
N ARG A 67 -3.82 -14.65 19.83
CA ARG A 67 -5.10 -14.87 19.16
C ARG A 67 -4.96 -15.05 17.64
N THR A 68 -4.17 -14.19 16.97
CA THR A 68 -3.99 -14.16 15.50
C THR A 68 -2.54 -14.26 15.05
N GLY A 69 -1.60 -14.42 15.98
CA GLY A 69 -0.16 -14.38 15.69
C GLY A 69 0.47 -12.99 15.73
N THR A 70 -0.31 -11.90 15.60
CA THR A 70 0.21 -10.53 15.47
C THR A 70 1.07 -10.09 16.64
N ARG A 71 0.68 -10.36 17.90
CA ARG A 71 1.48 -10.01 19.08
C ARG A 71 2.81 -10.76 19.14
N SER A 72 2.77 -12.06 18.86
CA SER A 72 3.98 -12.91 18.83
C SER A 72 4.97 -12.48 17.77
N ILE A 73 4.50 -12.18 16.53
CA ILE A 73 5.36 -11.71 15.47
C ILE A 73 5.89 -10.28 15.72
N THR A 74 5.11 -9.44 16.41
CA THR A 74 5.58 -8.12 16.86
C THR A 74 6.75 -8.25 17.84
N LEU A 75 6.60 -9.07 18.88
CA LEU A 75 7.67 -9.33 19.86
C LEU A 75 8.92 -9.91 19.17
N TRP A 76 8.73 -10.85 18.25
CA TRP A 76 9.83 -11.40 17.45
C TRP A 76 10.53 -10.32 16.63
N SER A 77 9.78 -9.47 15.95
CA SER A 77 10.32 -8.38 15.10
C SER A 77 11.17 -7.41 15.90
N LEU A 78 10.68 -6.98 17.09
CA LEU A 78 11.41 -6.10 17.99
C LEU A 78 12.68 -6.79 18.54
N GLY A 79 12.59 -8.08 18.87
CA GLY A 79 13.73 -8.88 19.27
C GLY A 79 14.78 -9.05 18.17
N GLN A 80 14.39 -9.20 16.90
CA GLN A 80 15.33 -9.23 15.77
C GLN A 80 16.00 -7.87 15.55
N ALA A 81 15.23 -6.79 15.65
CA ALA A 81 15.76 -5.43 15.52
C ALA A 81 16.82 -5.12 16.58
N SER A 82 16.61 -5.57 17.83
CA SER A 82 17.60 -5.42 18.90
C SER A 82 18.88 -6.24 18.70
N LYS A 83 18.88 -7.19 17.76
CA LYS A 83 20.06 -7.94 17.30
C LYS A 83 20.70 -7.33 16.04
N HIS A 84 20.38 -6.07 15.73
CA HIS A 84 20.87 -5.35 14.56
C HIS A 84 20.53 -5.97 13.20
N ARG A 85 19.49 -6.82 13.11
CA ARG A 85 18.99 -7.26 11.82
C ARG A 85 18.40 -6.06 11.06
N LYS A 86 18.68 -5.97 9.75
CA LYS A 86 18.21 -4.86 8.93
C LYS A 86 16.68 -4.77 8.93
N PRO A 87 16.09 -3.60 9.16
CA PRO A 87 14.64 -3.42 9.17
C PRO A 87 13.95 -3.96 7.91
N SER A 88 14.55 -3.76 6.74
CA SER A 88 14.03 -4.27 5.46
C SER A 88 13.93 -5.80 5.41
N GLU A 89 14.86 -6.51 6.05
CA GLU A 89 14.83 -7.97 6.15
C GLU A 89 13.72 -8.45 7.08
N ILE A 90 13.57 -7.78 8.25
CA ILE A 90 12.49 -8.08 9.20
C ILE A 90 11.13 -7.90 8.52
N LEU A 91 10.92 -6.76 7.87
CA LEU A 91 9.67 -6.45 7.17
C LEU A 91 9.39 -7.43 6.02
N LYS A 92 10.41 -7.85 5.27
CA LYS A 92 10.28 -8.86 4.21
C LYS A 92 9.86 -10.22 4.78
N MET A 93 10.47 -10.64 5.88
CA MET A 93 10.15 -11.93 6.54
C MET A 93 8.74 -11.94 7.11
N THR A 94 8.34 -10.88 7.81
CA THR A 94 7.00 -10.79 8.40
C THR A 94 5.91 -10.73 7.33
N LYS A 95 6.15 -10.00 6.24
CA LYS A 95 5.24 -9.93 5.09
C LYS A 95 5.10 -11.29 4.39
N ALA A 96 6.19 -12.03 4.23
CA ALA A 96 6.17 -13.39 3.69
C ALA A 96 5.37 -14.37 4.58
N ALA A 97 5.35 -14.12 5.90
CA ALA A 97 4.54 -14.85 6.87
C ALA A 97 3.08 -14.35 6.98
N GLY A 98 2.67 -13.38 6.14
CA GLY A 98 1.31 -12.85 6.11
C GLY A 98 1.01 -11.72 7.10
N TYR A 99 2.04 -11.12 7.72
CA TYR A 99 1.85 -10.06 8.73
C TYR A 99 2.36 -8.71 8.25
N ASP A 100 1.57 -7.67 8.53
CA ASP A 100 1.96 -6.27 8.34
C ASP A 100 2.50 -5.68 9.65
N MET A 101 3.77 -5.23 9.61
CA MET A 101 4.46 -4.61 10.75
C MET A 101 4.51 -3.08 10.65
N SER A 102 3.70 -2.46 9.82
CA SER A 102 3.68 -1.00 9.62
C SER A 102 3.52 -0.23 10.94
N SER A 103 2.66 -0.73 11.83
CA SER A 103 2.38 -0.10 13.14
C SER A 103 3.57 -0.11 14.12
N VAL A 104 4.62 -0.90 13.86
CA VAL A 104 5.80 -1.00 14.74
C VAL A 104 7.11 -0.70 14.00
N VAL A 105 7.03 -0.20 12.77
CA VAL A 105 8.20 0.14 11.95
C VAL A 105 9.17 1.08 12.69
N ARG A 106 8.66 2.11 13.38
CA ARG A 106 9.51 3.01 14.17
C ARG A 106 10.36 2.28 15.20
N ARG A 107 9.75 1.38 15.95
CA ARG A 107 10.45 0.59 16.96
C ARG A 107 11.47 -0.35 16.31
N ILE A 108 11.10 -1.02 15.22
CA ILE A 108 12.01 -1.89 14.47
C ILE A 108 13.26 -1.14 14.04
N VAL A 109 13.10 0.08 13.52
CA VAL A 109 14.24 0.89 13.09
C VAL A 109 15.03 1.48 14.25
N ASN A 110 14.35 1.75 15.37
CA ASN A 110 15.01 2.20 16.61
C ASN A 110 15.59 1.00 17.42
N GLY A 111 16.05 -0.04 16.75
CA GLY A 111 16.66 -1.19 17.40
C GLY A 111 15.72 -1.99 18.30
N GLY A 112 14.42 -2.00 18.01
CA GLY A 112 13.39 -2.70 18.76
C GLY A 112 12.85 -1.93 19.96
N LYS A 113 13.38 -0.75 20.27
CA LYS A 113 12.98 0.09 21.40
C LYS A 113 11.96 1.15 21.02
N THR A 114 11.12 1.52 21.96
CA THR A 114 10.23 2.67 21.84
C THR A 114 11.08 3.93 21.66
N PRO A 115 10.89 4.73 20.59
CA PRO A 115 11.62 5.98 20.43
C PRO A 115 11.30 6.95 21.58
N THR A 116 12.32 7.45 22.26
CA THR A 116 12.18 8.35 23.41
C THR A 116 12.02 9.81 23.02
N ASP A 117 12.44 10.16 21.81
CA ASP A 117 12.23 11.49 21.25
C ASP A 117 12.27 11.42 19.73
N VAL A 118 11.30 12.07 19.10
CA VAL A 118 11.33 12.32 17.68
C VAL A 118 10.82 13.73 17.48
N ALA A 119 11.72 14.69 17.58
CA ALA A 119 11.52 16.02 17.05
C ALA A 119 11.29 15.91 15.54
N GLY A 120 10.11 15.47 15.16
CA GLY A 120 9.65 15.44 13.78
C GLY A 120 9.37 16.86 13.31
N ILE A 121 9.52 17.09 12.02
CA ILE A 121 9.07 18.34 11.41
C ILE A 121 7.54 18.35 11.50
N THR A 122 6.97 19.42 12.08
CA THR A 122 5.51 19.61 12.17
C THR A 122 5.05 20.55 11.07
N HIS A 123 3.99 20.17 10.36
CA HIS A 123 3.31 21.00 9.37
C HIS A 123 1.86 21.27 9.79
N ASP A 124 1.29 22.39 9.36
CA ASP A 124 -0.14 22.65 9.58
C ASP A 124 -0.99 21.64 8.84
N VAL A 125 -0.66 21.36 7.58
CA VAL A 125 -1.33 20.39 6.75
C VAL A 125 -0.32 19.46 6.07
N VAL A 126 -0.52 18.18 6.21
CA VAL A 126 0.21 17.15 5.45
C VAL A 126 -0.74 16.47 4.47
N ILE A 127 -0.34 16.41 3.21
CA ILE A 127 -1.09 15.79 2.12
C ILE A 127 -0.28 14.59 1.61
N ILE A 128 -0.88 13.40 1.63
CA ILE A 128 -0.29 12.18 1.09
C ILE A 128 -0.74 12.02 -0.36
N GLY A 129 0.21 12.03 -1.28
CA GLY A 129 -0.02 11.89 -2.71
C GLY A 129 -0.01 13.22 -3.45
N ALA A 130 0.89 13.36 -4.42
CA ALA A 130 0.98 14.49 -5.36
C ALA A 130 0.28 14.20 -6.70
N GLY A 131 -0.79 13.43 -6.65
CA GLY A 131 -1.71 13.25 -7.76
C GLY A 131 -2.66 14.43 -7.93
N ALA A 132 -3.63 14.30 -8.84
CA ALA A 132 -4.60 15.37 -9.14
C ALA A 132 -5.31 15.88 -7.87
N ALA A 133 -5.74 14.98 -6.98
CA ALA A 133 -6.45 15.34 -5.75
C ALA A 133 -5.55 16.12 -4.79
N GLY A 134 -4.36 15.61 -4.48
CA GLY A 134 -3.45 16.25 -3.53
C GLY A 134 -2.98 17.63 -3.99
N ILE A 135 -2.62 17.78 -5.27
CA ILE A 135 -2.22 19.08 -5.85
C ILE A 135 -3.41 20.06 -5.85
N ALA A 136 -4.62 19.59 -6.21
CA ALA A 136 -5.81 20.44 -6.20
C ALA A 136 -6.16 20.94 -4.79
N VAL A 137 -6.06 20.07 -3.78
CA VAL A 137 -6.29 20.44 -2.38
C VAL A 137 -5.24 21.44 -1.91
N ALA A 138 -3.95 21.18 -2.15
CA ALA A 138 -2.87 22.10 -1.79
C ALA A 138 -3.07 23.48 -2.42
N SER A 139 -3.37 23.53 -3.72
CA SER A 139 -3.64 24.77 -4.45
C SER A 139 -4.84 25.52 -3.88
N SER A 140 -5.90 24.80 -3.55
CA SER A 140 -7.13 25.37 -2.97
C SER A 140 -6.90 25.95 -1.57
N LEU A 141 -6.16 25.26 -0.72
CA LEU A 141 -5.81 25.71 0.61
C LEU A 141 -4.94 26.95 0.58
N LEU A 142 -3.87 26.94 -0.21
CA LEU A 142 -2.91 28.04 -0.31
C LEU A 142 -3.50 29.28 -1.01
N LYS A 143 -4.49 29.10 -1.89
CA LYS A 143 -5.27 30.24 -2.44
C LYS A 143 -6.09 30.94 -1.35
N ARG A 144 -6.60 30.21 -0.36
CA ARG A 144 -7.44 30.76 0.72
C ARG A 144 -6.59 31.30 1.88
N LYS A 145 -5.48 30.63 2.19
CA LYS A 145 -4.56 30.98 3.28
C LYS A 145 -3.12 30.79 2.82
N LYS A 146 -2.49 31.90 2.39
CA LYS A 146 -1.17 31.89 1.74
C LYS A 146 -0.01 31.52 2.66
N ASP A 147 -0.17 31.76 3.97
CA ASP A 147 0.79 31.50 5.04
C ASP A 147 0.66 30.12 5.67
N LEU A 148 -0.22 29.27 5.15
CA LEU A 148 -0.40 27.91 5.66
C LEU A 148 0.83 27.05 5.33
N ASP A 149 1.38 26.39 6.35
CA ASP A 149 2.49 25.46 6.15
C ASP A 149 1.96 24.10 5.64
N VAL A 150 2.04 23.91 4.33
CA VAL A 150 1.55 22.71 3.63
C VAL A 150 2.72 21.87 3.16
N ALA A 151 2.76 20.59 3.55
CA ALA A 151 3.67 19.60 3.00
C ALA A 151 2.89 18.57 2.15
N ILE A 152 3.43 18.25 0.98
CA ILE A 152 2.94 17.16 0.11
C ILE A 152 3.98 16.05 0.11
N ILE A 153 3.55 14.82 0.35
CA ILE A 153 4.42 13.65 0.42
C ILE A 153 4.09 12.71 -0.74
N ASP A 154 5.05 12.51 -1.63
CA ASP A 154 4.94 11.59 -2.76
C ASP A 154 6.34 11.19 -3.23
N PRO A 155 6.64 9.89 -3.45
CA PRO A 155 7.93 9.43 -3.94
C PRO A 155 8.09 9.61 -5.47
N ALA A 156 6.99 9.78 -6.21
CA ALA A 156 7.01 9.87 -7.66
C ALA A 156 7.60 11.22 -8.14
N GLU A 157 8.17 11.22 -9.33
CA GLU A 157 8.67 12.44 -9.99
C GLU A 157 7.74 12.91 -11.10
N ILE A 158 6.95 11.99 -11.63
CA ILE A 158 6.11 12.21 -12.78
C ILE A 158 4.64 12.13 -12.40
N HIS A 159 3.90 13.11 -12.84
CA HIS A 159 2.44 13.13 -12.78
C HIS A 159 1.87 12.74 -14.13
N TYR A 160 0.95 11.80 -14.12
CA TYR A 160 0.20 11.36 -15.28
C TYR A 160 -1.25 11.84 -15.21
N TYR A 161 -1.68 12.53 -16.26
CA TYR A 161 -3.08 12.90 -16.41
C TYR A 161 -3.86 11.71 -17.00
N GLN A 162 -4.19 10.76 -16.14
CA GLN A 162 -4.85 9.50 -16.52
C GLN A 162 -6.14 9.69 -17.35
N PRO A 163 -7.02 10.68 -17.10
CA PRO A 163 -8.20 10.88 -17.94
C PRO A 163 -7.89 11.13 -19.42
N GLY A 164 -6.70 11.61 -19.73
CA GLY A 164 -6.22 11.84 -21.10
C GLY A 164 -5.85 10.54 -21.83
N TRP A 165 -5.64 9.42 -21.15
CA TRP A 165 -5.18 8.19 -21.80
C TRP A 165 -6.24 7.57 -22.72
N THR A 166 -7.53 7.76 -22.46
CA THR A 166 -8.59 7.39 -23.42
C THR A 166 -8.50 8.20 -24.72
N MET A 167 -8.02 9.45 -24.63
CA MET A 167 -7.78 10.31 -25.80
C MET A 167 -6.52 9.88 -26.56
N VAL A 168 -5.50 9.39 -25.84
CA VAL A 168 -4.31 8.79 -26.48
C VAL A 168 -4.70 7.51 -27.20
N GLY A 169 -5.46 6.61 -26.55
CA GLY A 169 -5.95 5.38 -27.16
C GLY A 169 -6.94 5.56 -28.32
N ALA A 170 -7.37 6.80 -28.56
CA ALA A 170 -8.20 7.21 -29.70
C ALA A 170 -7.44 8.04 -30.72
N GLY A 171 -6.12 8.28 -30.55
CA GLY A 171 -5.31 9.06 -31.45
C GLY A 171 -5.54 10.56 -31.40
N VAL A 172 -6.22 11.07 -30.38
CA VAL A 172 -6.55 12.52 -30.25
C VAL A 172 -5.45 13.26 -29.48
N PHE A 173 -4.83 12.64 -28.51
CA PHE A 173 -3.69 13.20 -27.78
C PHE A 173 -2.41 12.41 -28.06
N ALA A 174 -1.30 13.11 -28.17
CA ALA A 174 0.01 12.47 -28.03
C ALA A 174 0.25 12.08 -26.56
N PRO A 175 0.89 10.94 -26.26
CA PRO A 175 1.13 10.48 -24.90
C PRO A 175 1.78 11.55 -24.00
N GLU A 176 2.74 12.28 -24.53
CA GLU A 176 3.53 13.31 -23.84
C GLU A 176 2.67 14.46 -23.30
N GLN A 177 1.53 14.73 -23.94
CA GLN A 177 0.58 15.75 -23.48
C GLN A 177 -0.06 15.40 -22.14
N THR A 178 -0.02 14.11 -21.76
CA THR A 178 -0.60 13.61 -20.50
C THR A 178 0.43 13.49 -19.37
N VAL A 179 1.67 13.95 -19.58
CA VAL A 179 2.80 13.78 -18.66
C VAL A 179 3.34 15.14 -18.23
N LYS A 180 3.55 15.30 -16.90
CA LYS A 180 4.24 16.47 -16.35
C LYS A 180 5.09 16.05 -15.15
N THR A 181 6.14 16.81 -14.86
CA THR A 181 6.87 16.61 -13.60
C THR A 181 6.05 17.09 -12.42
N ILE A 182 6.05 16.34 -11.31
CA ILE A 182 5.37 16.75 -10.08
C ILE A 182 5.90 18.09 -9.60
N ALA A 183 7.21 18.33 -9.70
CA ALA A 183 7.84 19.59 -9.35
C ALA A 183 7.22 20.80 -10.06
N SER A 184 6.76 20.64 -11.31
CA SER A 184 6.13 21.73 -12.07
C SER A 184 4.68 22.01 -11.68
N LEU A 185 4.04 21.10 -10.95
CA LEU A 185 2.62 21.14 -10.59
C LEU A 185 2.38 21.50 -9.13
N ILE A 186 3.32 21.20 -8.25
CA ILE A 186 3.21 21.55 -6.83
C ILE A 186 3.22 23.07 -6.66
N PRO A 187 2.26 23.64 -5.92
CA PRO A 187 2.27 25.06 -5.60
C PRO A 187 3.60 25.48 -4.97
N LYS A 188 4.16 26.61 -5.39
CA LYS A 188 5.48 27.10 -4.92
C LYS A 188 5.60 27.26 -3.39
N GLN A 189 4.47 27.50 -2.72
CA GLN A 189 4.41 27.65 -1.26
C GLN A 189 4.35 26.29 -0.53
N ALA A 190 4.00 25.20 -1.22
CA ALA A 190 3.97 23.87 -0.61
C ALA A 190 5.36 23.24 -0.59
N LYS A 191 5.67 22.54 0.48
CA LYS A 191 6.90 21.75 0.60
C LYS A 191 6.67 20.36 0.03
N TRP A 192 7.44 19.97 -0.96
CA TRP A 192 7.42 18.59 -1.44
C TRP A 192 8.43 17.73 -0.69
N ILE A 193 7.92 16.71 -0.01
CA ILE A 193 8.72 15.68 0.65
C ILE A 193 8.71 14.45 -0.27
N LYS A 194 9.81 14.24 -0.98
CA LYS A 194 9.99 13.12 -1.91
C LYS A 194 10.28 11.83 -1.15
N ALA A 195 9.24 11.21 -0.64
CA ALA A 195 9.31 9.96 0.13
C ALA A 195 7.96 9.23 0.07
N ALA A 196 7.99 7.93 0.32
CA ALA A 196 6.77 7.14 0.53
C ALA A 196 6.43 7.07 2.02
N VAL A 197 5.14 7.02 2.32
CA VAL A 197 4.64 6.75 3.67
C VAL A 197 4.75 5.26 3.96
N ALA A 198 5.40 4.92 5.07
CA ALA A 198 5.56 3.55 5.54
C ALA A 198 4.49 3.17 6.59
N ALA A 199 4.08 4.13 7.43
CA ALA A 199 3.06 3.88 8.46
C ALA A 199 2.35 5.18 8.88
N PHE A 200 1.17 5.02 9.50
CA PHE A 200 0.40 6.08 10.11
C PHE A 200 0.34 5.88 11.62
N GLU A 201 0.53 6.96 12.38
CA GLU A 201 0.35 7.03 13.83
C GLU A 201 -0.67 8.12 14.17
N PRO A 202 -1.95 7.90 13.93
CA PRO A 202 -2.97 8.94 14.08
C PRO A 202 -3.12 9.43 15.52
N ASP A 203 -2.91 8.56 16.51
CA ASP A 203 -2.97 8.94 17.93
C ASP A 203 -1.88 9.97 18.32
N ASN A 204 -0.80 10.04 17.55
CA ASN A 204 0.32 10.96 17.72
C ASN A 204 0.33 12.09 16.68
N ASN A 205 -0.71 12.21 15.86
CA ASN A 205 -0.74 13.09 14.69
C ASN A 205 0.55 13.01 13.87
N ALA A 206 1.00 11.81 13.58
CA ALA A 206 2.27 11.52 12.92
C ALA A 206 2.16 10.51 11.79
N ILE A 207 3.02 10.66 10.81
CA ILE A 207 3.29 9.68 9.76
C ILE A 207 4.77 9.33 9.75
N ILE A 208 5.05 8.09 9.37
CA ILE A 208 6.40 7.58 9.26
C ILE A 208 6.71 7.37 7.79
N LEU A 209 7.78 7.98 7.33
CA LEU A 209 8.26 7.85 5.96
C LEU A 209 9.21 6.66 5.82
N ASN A 210 9.40 6.19 4.61
CA ASN A 210 10.49 5.28 4.30
C ASN A 210 11.83 5.88 4.78
N GLY A 211 12.65 5.07 5.46
CA GLY A 211 13.85 5.56 6.14
C GLY A 211 13.59 6.15 7.52
N CYS A 212 12.35 5.99 8.05
CA CYS A 212 11.96 6.23 9.44
C CYS A 212 11.95 7.68 9.93
N ARG A 213 11.99 8.60 9.00
CA ARG A 213 11.75 10.01 9.30
C ARG A 213 10.27 10.21 9.66
N VAL A 214 10.01 10.89 10.76
CA VAL A 214 8.67 11.22 11.25
C VAL A 214 8.28 12.61 10.80
N VAL A 215 7.02 12.75 10.36
CA VAL A 215 6.40 14.02 10.02
C VAL A 215 5.12 14.14 10.84
N HIS A 216 5.04 15.20 11.65
CA HIS A 216 3.85 15.53 12.43
C HIS A 216 2.95 16.49 11.65
N TYR A 217 1.66 16.47 11.97
CA TYR A 217 0.66 17.30 11.31
C TYR A 217 -0.40 17.79 12.30
N LYS A 218 -1.01 18.95 12.00
CA LYS A 218 -2.26 19.37 12.64
C LYS A 218 -3.46 18.76 11.88
N HIS A 219 -3.35 18.70 10.54
CA HIS A 219 -4.36 18.11 9.66
C HIS A 219 -3.70 17.18 8.66
N LEU A 220 -4.30 16.01 8.43
CA LEU A 220 -3.84 15.03 7.47
C LEU A 220 -4.89 14.84 6.36
N ILE A 221 -4.43 14.88 5.11
CA ILE A 221 -5.25 14.61 3.92
C ILE A 221 -4.61 13.46 3.17
N VAL A 222 -5.39 12.40 2.90
CA VAL A 222 -4.87 11.14 2.33
C VAL A 222 -5.42 10.96 0.92
N CYS A 223 -4.55 11.14 -0.08
CA CYS A 223 -4.86 11.08 -1.51
C CYS A 223 -3.90 10.14 -2.27
N PRO A 224 -3.71 8.87 -1.86
CA PRO A 224 -2.68 8.00 -2.43
C PRO A 224 -3.01 7.49 -3.84
N GLY A 225 -4.24 7.72 -4.34
CA GLY A 225 -4.70 7.20 -5.63
C GLY A 225 -5.09 5.73 -5.56
N LEU A 226 -4.97 5.06 -6.72
CA LEU A 226 -5.39 3.68 -6.92
C LEU A 226 -4.20 2.78 -7.21
N LYS A 227 -4.33 1.52 -6.82
CA LYS A 227 -3.52 0.42 -7.35
C LYS A 227 -4.43 -0.46 -8.21
N LEU A 228 -4.01 -0.72 -9.45
CA LEU A 228 -4.71 -1.62 -10.35
C LEU A 228 -4.32 -3.06 -10.03
N ASP A 229 -5.31 -3.91 -9.83
CA ASP A 229 -5.09 -5.32 -9.49
C ASP A 229 -5.37 -6.22 -10.70
N TRP A 230 -4.40 -6.23 -11.63
CA TRP A 230 -4.49 -7.01 -12.88
C TRP A 230 -4.62 -8.51 -12.63
N LYS A 231 -4.10 -9.00 -11.50
CA LYS A 231 -4.08 -10.44 -11.14
C LYS A 231 -5.44 -10.99 -10.78
N GLN A 232 -6.43 -10.14 -10.48
CA GLN A 232 -7.78 -10.61 -10.19
C GLN A 232 -8.50 -11.18 -11.40
N ILE A 233 -7.99 -10.92 -12.61
CA ILE A 233 -8.52 -11.47 -13.86
C ILE A 233 -7.48 -12.46 -14.39
N GLU A 234 -7.86 -13.73 -14.45
CA GLU A 234 -6.98 -14.81 -14.91
C GLU A 234 -6.46 -14.54 -16.32
N GLY A 235 -5.16 -14.68 -16.53
CA GLY A 235 -4.49 -14.48 -17.80
C GLY A 235 -4.29 -13.01 -18.22
N LEU A 236 -4.85 -12.03 -17.48
CA LEU A 236 -4.77 -10.64 -17.89
C LEU A 236 -3.36 -10.07 -17.73
N GLU A 237 -2.69 -10.34 -16.60
CA GLU A 237 -1.35 -9.79 -16.35
C GLU A 237 -0.32 -10.27 -17.38
N GLU A 238 -0.42 -11.51 -17.80
CA GLU A 238 0.49 -12.15 -18.76
C GLU A 238 0.25 -11.71 -20.21
N THR A 239 -1.00 -11.36 -20.54
CA THR A 239 -1.41 -11.02 -21.92
C THR A 239 -1.47 -9.52 -22.17
N LEU A 240 -1.52 -8.71 -21.12
CA LEU A 240 -1.67 -7.27 -21.22
C LEU A 240 -0.50 -6.62 -21.99
N GLY A 241 -0.82 -5.93 -23.07
CA GLY A 241 0.15 -5.36 -24.02
C GLY A 241 0.58 -6.32 -25.13
N LYS A 242 -0.09 -7.48 -25.28
CA LYS A 242 0.19 -8.49 -26.29
C LYS A 242 -1.12 -9.04 -26.86
N ASN A 243 -1.04 -9.68 -28.02
CA ASN A 243 -2.14 -10.45 -28.62
C ASN A 243 -3.48 -9.69 -28.75
N GLY A 244 -3.42 -8.36 -28.91
CA GLY A 244 -4.63 -7.54 -28.99
C GLY A 244 -5.25 -7.17 -27.64
N VAL A 245 -4.63 -7.55 -26.51
CA VAL A 245 -5.12 -7.21 -25.16
C VAL A 245 -4.47 -5.92 -24.67
N THR A 246 -5.28 -4.91 -24.35
CA THR A 246 -4.82 -3.60 -23.95
C THR A 246 -5.67 -2.98 -22.85
N SER A 247 -5.24 -1.85 -22.32
CA SER A 247 -6.00 -1.06 -21.34
C SER A 247 -5.59 0.42 -21.36
N ASN A 248 -6.58 1.32 -21.36
CA ASN A 248 -6.37 2.76 -21.18
C ASN A 248 -6.18 3.16 -19.69
N TYR A 249 -6.02 2.20 -18.79
CA TYR A 249 -5.64 2.45 -17.39
C TYR A 249 -4.11 2.39 -17.16
N ARG A 250 -3.31 2.18 -18.22
CA ARG A 250 -1.86 2.23 -18.19
C ARG A 250 -1.35 3.18 -19.27
N TYR A 251 -0.42 4.06 -18.86
CA TYR A 251 0.19 5.04 -19.77
C TYR A 251 0.88 4.39 -20.98
N ASP A 252 1.69 3.37 -20.70
CA ASP A 252 2.47 2.65 -21.70
C ASP A 252 1.64 1.80 -22.68
N LEU A 253 0.36 1.56 -22.36
CA LEU A 253 -0.55 0.79 -23.21
C LEU A 253 -1.54 1.66 -24.00
N ALA A 254 -1.66 2.92 -23.65
CA ALA A 254 -2.60 3.80 -24.35
C ALA A 254 -2.26 3.96 -25.84
N SER A 255 -0.96 4.06 -26.18
CA SER A 255 -0.52 4.09 -27.60
C SER A 255 -0.78 2.75 -28.29
N TYR A 256 -0.53 1.63 -27.62
CA TYR A 256 -0.84 0.30 -28.15
C TYR A 256 -2.34 0.12 -28.42
N THR A 257 -3.20 0.69 -27.58
CA THR A 257 -4.64 0.74 -27.89
C THR A 257 -4.93 1.43 -29.22
N TRP A 258 -4.29 2.57 -29.44
CA TRP A 258 -4.45 3.29 -30.72
C TRP A 258 -3.94 2.49 -31.92
N ASP A 259 -2.80 1.84 -31.79
CA ASP A 259 -2.25 0.96 -32.83
C ASP A 259 -3.23 -0.18 -33.19
N LEU A 260 -3.86 -0.80 -32.18
CA LEU A 260 -4.88 -1.83 -32.40
C LEU A 260 -6.09 -1.26 -33.13
N VAL A 261 -6.58 -0.08 -32.73
CA VAL A 261 -7.74 0.57 -33.36
C VAL A 261 -7.45 0.90 -34.82
N GLN A 262 -6.27 1.46 -35.11
CA GLN A 262 -5.88 1.81 -36.46
C GLN A 262 -5.71 0.60 -37.39
N ASN A 263 -5.21 -0.51 -36.86
CA ASN A 263 -4.89 -1.68 -37.66
C ASN A 263 -6.05 -2.68 -37.82
N LEU A 264 -7.10 -2.58 -37.00
CA LEU A 264 -8.26 -3.45 -37.12
C LEU A 264 -9.09 -3.08 -38.35
N ARG A 265 -9.14 -3.96 -39.33
CA ARG A 265 -9.89 -3.76 -40.59
C ARG A 265 -11.15 -4.60 -40.67
N SER A 266 -11.19 -5.71 -39.93
CA SER A 266 -12.33 -6.62 -39.82
C SER A 266 -12.15 -7.53 -38.63
N GLY A 267 -13.22 -8.17 -38.15
CA GLY A 267 -13.20 -9.08 -37.00
C GLY A 267 -13.90 -8.49 -35.81
N LYS A 268 -13.51 -8.93 -34.60
CA LYS A 268 -14.20 -8.58 -33.36
C LYS A 268 -13.35 -7.62 -32.51
N ALA A 269 -14.01 -6.59 -31.98
CA ALA A 269 -13.46 -5.69 -30.97
C ALA A 269 -14.30 -5.75 -29.69
N VAL A 270 -13.71 -6.24 -28.61
CA VAL A 270 -14.39 -6.39 -27.32
C VAL A 270 -13.92 -5.30 -26.37
N PHE A 271 -14.87 -4.56 -25.83
CA PHE A 271 -14.65 -3.56 -24.78
C PHE A 271 -15.32 -4.05 -23.51
N CYS A 272 -14.63 -4.00 -22.38
CA CYS A 272 -15.20 -4.47 -21.13
C CYS A 272 -15.00 -3.46 -20.01
N GLN A 273 -15.98 -3.44 -19.11
CA GLN A 273 -15.88 -2.75 -17.85
C GLN A 273 -15.40 -3.73 -16.79
N PRO A 274 -14.31 -3.41 -16.04
CA PRO A 274 -13.87 -4.27 -14.95
C PRO A 274 -14.90 -4.32 -13.82
N PRO A 275 -14.83 -5.32 -12.93
CA PRO A 275 -15.70 -5.42 -11.75
C PRO A 275 -15.63 -4.17 -10.86
N MET A 276 -16.71 -3.90 -10.13
CA MET A 276 -16.71 -2.83 -9.13
C MET A 276 -15.86 -3.21 -7.89
N PRO A 277 -15.20 -2.25 -7.24
CA PRO A 277 -15.19 -0.80 -7.52
C PRO A 277 -14.26 -0.43 -8.68
N ILE A 278 -14.73 0.45 -9.55
CA ILE A 278 -13.98 0.96 -10.70
C ILE A 278 -13.76 2.47 -10.58
N LYS A 279 -12.60 2.95 -11.00
CA LYS A 279 -12.36 4.37 -11.24
C LYS A 279 -12.85 4.73 -12.63
N CYS A 280 -13.81 5.67 -12.73
CA CYS A 280 -14.36 6.19 -13.98
C CYS A 280 -15.09 5.14 -14.83
N ALA A 281 -16.30 4.78 -14.43
CA ALA A 281 -17.17 3.82 -15.14
C ALA A 281 -17.44 4.20 -16.63
N GLY A 282 -17.32 5.48 -16.99
CA GLY A 282 -17.46 5.95 -18.37
C GLY A 282 -16.21 5.74 -19.26
N ALA A 283 -15.05 5.39 -18.70
CA ALA A 283 -13.82 5.27 -19.50
C ALA A 283 -13.86 4.12 -20.52
N PRO A 284 -14.34 2.91 -20.21
CA PRO A 284 -14.47 1.83 -21.19
C PRO A 284 -15.43 2.19 -22.33
N GLN A 285 -16.59 2.80 -22.00
CA GLN A 285 -17.57 3.26 -22.98
C GLN A 285 -16.94 4.32 -23.90
N LYS A 286 -16.18 5.28 -23.34
CA LYS A 286 -15.49 6.30 -24.14
C LYS A 286 -14.51 5.65 -25.10
N ALA A 287 -13.73 4.66 -24.66
CA ALA A 287 -12.82 3.93 -25.54
C ALA A 287 -13.57 3.28 -26.71
N MET A 288 -14.70 2.60 -26.44
CA MET A 288 -15.52 1.98 -27.46
C MET A 288 -16.06 3.01 -28.46
N TYR A 289 -16.70 4.09 -27.98
CA TYR A 289 -17.29 5.08 -28.88
C TYR A 289 -16.26 5.79 -29.75
N MET A 290 -15.09 6.11 -29.22
CA MET A 290 -14.05 6.78 -29.98
C MET A 290 -13.41 5.84 -31.02
N SER A 291 -13.26 4.56 -30.70
CA SER A 291 -12.81 3.56 -31.66
C SER A 291 -13.84 3.35 -32.78
N ALA A 292 -15.12 3.25 -32.41
CA ALA A 292 -16.22 3.11 -33.38
C ALA A 292 -16.30 4.33 -34.30
N ASP A 293 -16.11 5.55 -33.81
CA ASP A 293 -16.07 6.77 -34.62
C ASP A 293 -14.92 6.72 -35.64
N HIS A 294 -13.71 6.26 -35.22
CA HIS A 294 -12.59 6.08 -36.14
C HIS A 294 -12.94 5.06 -37.24
N TRP A 295 -13.51 3.92 -36.91
CA TRP A 295 -13.90 2.88 -37.88
C TRP A 295 -15.05 3.36 -38.80
N PHE A 296 -15.96 4.19 -38.28
CA PHE A 296 -17.02 4.80 -39.06
C PHE A 296 -16.41 5.75 -40.11
N ARG A 297 -15.53 6.66 -39.69
CA ARG A 297 -14.88 7.62 -40.61
C ARG A 297 -13.97 6.95 -41.64
N SER A 298 -13.31 5.86 -41.28
CA SER A 298 -12.47 5.06 -42.18
C SER A 298 -13.26 4.11 -43.08
N GLY A 299 -14.58 4.00 -42.90
CA GLY A 299 -15.46 3.13 -43.70
C GLY A 299 -15.33 1.63 -43.35
N THR A 300 -14.67 1.28 -42.25
CA THR A 300 -14.42 -0.12 -41.86
C THR A 300 -15.44 -0.67 -40.88
N ILE A 301 -16.27 0.15 -40.25
CA ILE A 301 -17.18 -0.22 -39.17
C ILE A 301 -18.11 -1.39 -39.50
N LYS A 302 -18.57 -1.52 -40.74
CA LYS A 302 -19.45 -2.63 -41.17
C LYS A 302 -18.79 -4.02 -41.15
N LYS A 303 -17.45 -4.06 -41.06
CA LYS A 303 -16.64 -5.27 -41.05
C LYS A 303 -16.15 -5.63 -39.65
N ILE A 304 -16.46 -4.81 -38.66
CA ILE A 304 -16.01 -4.96 -37.28
C ILE A 304 -17.22 -5.22 -36.39
N ASP A 305 -17.21 -6.35 -35.72
CA ASP A 305 -18.19 -6.68 -34.68
C ASP A 305 -17.75 -6.05 -33.36
N ILE A 306 -18.54 -5.10 -32.84
CA ILE A 306 -18.21 -4.33 -31.63
C ILE A 306 -19.06 -4.84 -30.47
N GLU A 307 -18.43 -5.41 -29.47
CA GLU A 307 -19.07 -5.89 -28.22
C GLU A 307 -18.64 -5.03 -27.02
N PHE A 308 -19.60 -4.78 -26.08
CA PHE A 308 -19.35 -4.12 -24.80
C PHE A 308 -19.92 -4.91 -23.63
#